data_f04f6bdf3e71cec492ff70bd39ede9f7
#
_entry.id   f04f6bdf3e71cec492ff70bd39ede9f7
#
_cell.length_a   1.000
_cell.length_b   1.000
_cell.length_c   1.000
_cell.angle_alpha   90.00
_cell.angle_beta   90.00
_cell.angle_gamma   90.00
#
_symmetry.space_group_name_H-M   'P 1'
#
loop_
_entity.id
_entity.type
_entity.pdbx_description
1 polymer ?
#
loop_
_entity_poly.entity_id
_entity_poly.type
_entity_poly.pdbx_seq_one_letter_code
_entity_poly.pdbx_strand_id
1 'polypeptide(L)'
;LDIKESVRKKLEAGRESAYLSRELGTICREAPINPDISHYKIKPRNDAELARLMTRLEFFKLMEKMGLKPDNSGMQLSLDMSDKKSFKFIENADIKNKADIYIADEKIAAVSGDTVTVISDGELEKLLKDGGIKKRVHDFKNLSRKYPDIAGVRFDTMLAAYLCNPSASSYATDRIIAEYAPYEPEIEGETDEFIKNACLFSLACDTLENELEKTGQKKLFDEIELPLARVLGEMELCGFSADVNGLKALSSELDTRIKSLESEIYSLVGYEFNLNSPKQLGVALFEKLGLPAKKKTKSGYSTGAEVLEGLKNEHPAVSLLLNYRQLAKLKSTYADGLQECI
;
A
#
# COMPACT_ATOMS: atom_id res chain seq x y z
N LEU A 1 -31.24 46.18 -25.18
CA LEU A 1 -31.57 45.03 -24.35
C LEU A 1 -31.64 45.47 -22.90
N ASP A 2 -32.85 45.42 -22.33
CA ASP A 2 -33.11 45.80 -20.93
C ASP A 2 -32.61 44.64 -20.03
N ILE A 3 -31.35 44.75 -19.61
CA ILE A 3 -30.72 43.73 -18.75
C ILE A 3 -30.67 44.32 -17.33
N LYS A 4 -31.05 43.52 -16.32
CA LYS A 4 -30.92 43.88 -14.91
C LYS A 4 -29.52 44.36 -14.61
N GLU A 5 -29.37 45.46 -13.88
CA GLU A 5 -28.06 46.09 -13.57
C GLU A 5 -27.03 45.11 -12.92
N SER A 6 -27.50 44.16 -12.09
CA SER A 6 -26.67 43.14 -11.48
C SER A 6 -26.10 42.13 -12.50
N VAL A 7 -26.85 41.86 -13.58
CA VAL A 7 -26.43 40.98 -14.70
C VAL A 7 -25.44 41.75 -15.57
N ARG A 8 -25.71 43.03 -15.85
CA ARG A 8 -24.83 43.88 -16.65
C ARG A 8 -23.44 43.98 -15.98
N LYS A 9 -23.36 44.26 -14.66
CA LYS A 9 -22.11 44.29 -13.95
C LYS A 9 -21.32 42.97 -14.01
N LYS A 10 -22.01 41.83 -13.94
CA LYS A 10 -21.35 40.51 -14.09
C LYS A 10 -20.81 40.27 -15.48
N LEU A 11 -21.55 40.69 -16.51
CA LEU A 11 -21.12 40.56 -17.91
C LEU A 11 -19.92 41.49 -18.20
N GLU A 12 -19.96 42.72 -17.69
CA GLU A 12 -18.84 43.67 -17.84
C GLU A 12 -17.57 43.12 -17.11
N ALA A 13 -17.69 42.65 -15.89
CA ALA A 13 -16.57 42.04 -15.14
C ALA A 13 -16.04 40.73 -15.75
N GLY A 14 -16.91 39.94 -16.41
CA GLY A 14 -16.54 38.69 -17.04
C GLY A 14 -16.12 38.82 -18.51
N ARG A 15 -16.06 40.01 -19.07
CA ARG A 15 -15.82 40.24 -20.53
C ARG A 15 -14.53 39.61 -21.03
N GLU A 16 -13.42 39.87 -20.33
CA GLU A 16 -12.11 39.35 -20.73
C GLU A 16 -12.06 37.81 -20.65
N SER A 17 -12.60 37.24 -19.59
CA SER A 17 -12.72 35.81 -19.44
C SER A 17 -13.56 35.16 -20.54
N ALA A 18 -14.65 35.81 -20.96
CA ALA A 18 -15.49 35.33 -22.05
C ALA A 18 -14.75 35.35 -23.41
N TYR A 19 -13.97 36.40 -23.70
CA TYR A 19 -13.17 36.45 -24.93
C TYR A 19 -12.04 35.41 -24.90
N LEU A 20 -11.36 35.25 -23.79
CA LEU A 20 -10.34 34.22 -23.62
C LEU A 20 -10.95 32.80 -23.80
N SER A 21 -12.10 32.55 -23.19
CA SER A 21 -12.80 31.26 -23.35
C SER A 21 -13.20 31.00 -24.80
N ARG A 22 -13.62 32.03 -25.53
CA ARG A 22 -13.93 31.92 -26.97
C ARG A 22 -12.67 31.61 -27.78
N GLU A 23 -11.56 32.27 -27.49
CA GLU A 23 -10.27 32.04 -28.17
C GLU A 23 -9.78 30.61 -27.92
N LEU A 24 -9.77 30.17 -26.66
CA LEU A 24 -9.36 28.81 -26.30
C LEU A 24 -10.32 27.73 -26.83
N GLY A 25 -11.61 28.02 -26.93
CA GLY A 25 -12.61 27.11 -27.48
C GLY A 25 -12.70 27.09 -29.02
N THR A 26 -12.01 28.01 -29.68
CA THR A 26 -12.00 28.08 -31.16
C THR A 26 -10.94 27.18 -31.74
N ILE A 27 -11.33 26.26 -32.63
CA ILE A 27 -10.39 25.34 -33.29
C ILE A 27 -9.41 26.15 -34.15
N CYS A 28 -8.12 26.02 -33.81
CA CYS A 28 -7.03 26.58 -34.61
C CYS A 28 -6.82 25.72 -35.86
N ARG A 29 -7.17 26.27 -37.03
CA ARG A 29 -7.01 25.58 -38.33
C ARG A 29 -5.57 25.70 -38.88
N GLU A 30 -4.79 26.59 -38.33
CA GLU A 30 -3.43 26.89 -38.77
C GLU A 30 -2.38 26.38 -37.75
N ALA A 31 -2.80 25.42 -36.91
CA ALA A 31 -1.85 24.77 -36.00
C ALA A 31 -0.71 24.13 -36.81
N PRO A 32 0.54 24.25 -36.37
CA PRO A 32 1.71 23.70 -37.06
C PRO A 32 1.78 22.18 -36.89
N ILE A 33 0.79 21.47 -37.45
CA ILE A 33 0.72 20.02 -37.49
C ILE A 33 1.07 19.49 -38.87
N ASN A 34 1.67 18.33 -38.95
CA ASN A 34 1.89 17.67 -40.22
C ASN A 34 0.57 17.05 -40.72
N PRO A 35 0.02 17.49 -41.89
CA PRO A 35 -1.23 16.96 -42.39
C PRO A 35 -1.11 15.55 -43.00
N ASP A 36 0.10 15.02 -43.13
CA ASP A 36 0.32 13.69 -43.67
C ASP A 36 -0.05 12.61 -42.65
N ILE A 37 -1.20 11.96 -42.84
CA ILE A 37 -1.75 10.91 -41.98
C ILE A 37 -0.77 9.73 -41.80
N SER A 38 0.17 9.53 -42.76
CA SER A 38 1.17 8.46 -42.68
C SER A 38 2.09 8.60 -41.48
N HIS A 39 2.32 9.83 -41.02
CA HIS A 39 3.13 10.11 -39.81
C HIS A 39 2.44 9.71 -38.51
N TYR A 40 1.13 9.55 -38.52
CA TYR A 40 0.33 9.19 -37.33
C TYR A 40 0.03 7.69 -37.23
N LYS A 41 0.68 6.86 -38.06
CA LYS A 41 0.58 5.40 -37.92
C LYS A 41 1.15 4.96 -36.59
N ILE A 42 0.37 4.11 -35.89
CA ILE A 42 0.83 3.49 -34.64
C ILE A 42 2.09 2.66 -34.93
N LYS A 43 3.18 3.03 -34.31
CA LYS A 43 4.43 2.28 -34.37
C LYS A 43 4.38 1.11 -33.36
N PRO A 44 5.15 0.03 -33.58
CA PRO A 44 5.33 -1.00 -32.57
C PRO A 44 5.74 -0.39 -31.24
N ARG A 45 5.14 -0.89 -30.14
CA ARG A 45 5.42 -0.39 -28.80
C ARG A 45 6.86 -0.76 -28.39
N ASN A 46 7.63 0.20 -27.91
CA ASN A 46 8.94 -0.04 -27.31
C ASN A 46 8.72 -0.41 -25.82
N ASP A 47 8.54 -1.70 -25.55
CA ASP A 47 8.22 -2.22 -24.22
C ASP A 47 9.35 -1.97 -23.21
N ALA A 48 10.60 -2.03 -23.62
CA ALA A 48 11.73 -1.80 -22.73
C ALA A 48 11.79 -0.34 -22.23
N GLU A 49 11.66 0.62 -23.13
CA GLU A 49 11.70 2.05 -22.77
C GLU A 49 10.45 2.47 -21.99
N LEU A 50 9.29 1.90 -22.35
CA LEU A 50 8.05 2.12 -21.63
C LEU A 50 8.12 1.54 -20.20
N ALA A 51 8.69 0.35 -20.03
CA ALA A 51 8.90 -0.26 -18.72
C ALA A 51 9.81 0.61 -17.85
N ARG A 52 10.93 1.11 -18.39
CA ARG A 52 11.82 2.05 -17.68
C ARG A 52 11.09 3.31 -17.23
N LEU A 53 10.35 3.95 -18.14
CA LEU A 53 9.61 5.17 -17.84
C LEU A 53 8.56 4.92 -16.75
N MET A 54 7.79 3.84 -16.88
CA MET A 54 6.75 3.49 -15.91
C MET A 54 7.33 3.09 -14.56
N THR A 55 8.47 2.41 -14.51
CA THR A 55 9.18 2.10 -13.26
C THR A 55 9.62 3.39 -12.57
N ARG A 56 10.22 4.33 -13.33
CA ARG A 56 10.62 5.64 -12.79
C ARG A 56 9.44 6.48 -12.28
N LEU A 57 8.26 6.33 -12.89
CA LEU A 57 7.03 7.03 -12.50
C LEU A 57 6.18 6.23 -11.49
N GLU A 58 6.66 5.08 -11.04
CA GLU A 58 5.96 4.18 -10.10
C GLU A 58 4.57 3.70 -10.56
N PHE A 59 4.39 3.55 -11.89
CA PHE A 59 3.11 3.12 -12.46
C PHE A 59 2.97 1.60 -12.51
N PHE A 60 3.32 0.90 -11.43
CA PHE A 60 3.38 -0.58 -11.36
C PHE A 60 2.05 -1.26 -11.71
N LYS A 61 0.91 -0.75 -11.21
CA LYS A 61 -0.42 -1.30 -11.58
C LYS A 61 -0.74 -1.17 -13.07
N LEU A 62 -0.21 -0.14 -13.72
CA LEU A 62 -0.40 0.05 -15.16
C LEU A 62 0.52 -0.88 -15.93
N MET A 63 1.74 -1.09 -15.46
CA MET A 63 2.70 -2.06 -16.01
C MET A 63 2.13 -3.47 -16.01
N GLU A 64 1.56 -3.91 -14.87
CA GLU A 64 0.89 -5.20 -14.72
C GLU A 64 -0.23 -5.37 -15.75
N LYS A 65 -1.13 -4.36 -15.88
CA LYS A 65 -2.20 -4.36 -16.89
C LYS A 65 -1.71 -4.43 -18.33
N MET A 66 -0.52 -3.93 -18.60
CA MET A 66 0.11 -3.91 -19.94
C MET A 66 1.03 -5.11 -20.18
N GLY A 67 1.17 -6.02 -19.22
CA GLY A 67 2.06 -7.17 -19.27
C GLY A 67 3.54 -6.81 -19.31
N LEU A 68 3.91 -5.63 -18.75
CA LEU A 68 5.28 -5.16 -18.67
C LEU A 68 5.89 -5.57 -17.33
N LYS A 69 7.13 -6.05 -17.36
CA LYS A 69 7.94 -6.25 -16.14
C LYS A 69 8.70 -4.97 -15.80
N PRO A 70 8.93 -4.65 -14.52
CA PRO A 70 9.79 -3.52 -14.14
C PRO A 70 11.18 -3.65 -14.74
N ASP A 71 11.66 -2.56 -15.36
CA ASP A 71 12.99 -2.49 -15.96
C ASP A 71 13.80 -1.38 -15.27
N ASN A 72 14.78 -1.77 -14.47
CA ASN A 72 15.63 -0.88 -13.70
C ASN A 72 16.91 -0.46 -14.42
N SER A 73 17.14 -0.90 -15.65
CA SER A 73 18.37 -0.59 -16.40
C SER A 73 18.63 0.91 -16.65
N GLY A 74 17.72 1.80 -16.21
CA GLY A 74 17.84 3.25 -16.31
C GLY A 74 17.94 3.99 -14.97
N MET A 75 17.80 3.32 -13.83
CA MET A 75 18.08 3.88 -12.50
C MET A 75 19.55 3.62 -12.11
N GLN A 76 20.47 3.83 -13.05
CA GLN A 76 21.87 3.91 -12.72
C GLN A 76 22.09 5.17 -11.86
N LEU A 77 21.95 5.04 -10.55
CA LEU A 77 22.77 5.83 -9.64
C LEU A 77 24.19 5.70 -10.17
N SER A 78 24.87 6.83 -10.40
CA SER A 78 26.24 6.88 -10.89
C SER A 78 27.20 6.21 -9.88
N LEU A 79 27.10 4.90 -9.78
CA LEU A 79 28.13 4.05 -9.20
C LEU A 79 29.14 3.81 -10.33
N ASP A 80 30.38 4.18 -10.06
CA ASP A 80 31.52 3.92 -10.94
C ASP A 80 31.43 2.47 -11.46
N MET A 81 31.34 2.33 -12.79
CA MET A 81 31.12 1.04 -13.48
C MET A 81 32.32 0.07 -13.36
N SER A 82 33.31 0.39 -12.52
CA SER A 82 34.55 -0.36 -12.41
C SER A 82 34.47 -1.65 -11.57
N ASP A 83 33.44 -1.80 -10.69
CA ASP A 83 33.36 -2.93 -9.76
C ASP A 83 31.96 -3.58 -9.74
N LYS A 84 31.48 -4.10 -10.86
CA LYS A 84 30.30 -4.95 -10.85
C LYS A 84 30.60 -6.22 -10.10
N LYS A 85 29.81 -6.52 -9.07
CA LYS A 85 29.90 -7.77 -8.32
C LYS A 85 29.44 -8.94 -9.20
N SER A 86 30.30 -9.91 -9.43
CA SER A 86 29.97 -11.18 -10.04
C SER A 86 29.66 -12.22 -8.98
N PHE A 87 28.78 -13.16 -9.30
CA PHE A 87 28.38 -14.24 -8.41
C PHE A 87 28.71 -15.60 -9.02
N LYS A 88 28.87 -16.58 -8.16
CA LYS A 88 29.12 -17.98 -8.55
C LYS A 88 28.09 -18.87 -7.88
N PHE A 89 27.37 -19.65 -8.68
CA PHE A 89 26.49 -20.67 -8.13
C PHE A 89 27.27 -21.91 -7.73
N ILE A 90 27.12 -22.32 -6.48
CA ILE A 90 27.76 -23.52 -5.92
C ILE A 90 26.72 -24.32 -5.15
N GLU A 91 26.44 -25.56 -5.56
CA GLU A 91 25.60 -26.46 -4.79
C GLU A 91 26.24 -26.79 -3.45
N ASN A 92 25.42 -26.76 -2.37
CA ASN A 92 25.85 -27.08 -1.00
C ASN A 92 27.07 -26.26 -0.53
N ALA A 93 27.13 -24.98 -0.88
CA ALA A 93 28.22 -24.12 -0.43
C ALA A 93 28.18 -23.91 1.08
N ASP A 94 29.37 -23.89 1.69
CA ASP A 94 29.51 -23.61 3.12
C ASP A 94 29.34 -22.10 3.39
N ILE A 95 28.31 -21.75 4.16
CA ILE A 95 27.95 -20.37 4.46
C ILE A 95 28.69 -19.92 5.72
N LYS A 96 29.56 -18.92 5.58
CA LYS A 96 30.39 -18.39 6.68
C LYS A 96 30.16 -16.88 6.84
N ASN A 97 30.23 -16.40 8.06
CA ASN A 97 30.25 -14.99 8.46
C ASN A 97 28.99 -14.18 8.10
N LYS A 98 28.52 -14.15 6.83
CA LYS A 98 27.38 -13.38 6.37
C LYS A 98 26.53 -14.19 5.40
N ALA A 99 25.22 -14.08 5.50
CA ALA A 99 24.25 -14.67 4.58
C ALA A 99 23.12 -13.70 4.26
N ASP A 100 22.84 -13.49 2.97
CA ASP A 100 21.62 -12.82 2.51
C ASP A 100 20.63 -13.93 2.14
N ILE A 101 19.51 -13.98 2.85
CA ILE A 101 18.55 -15.09 2.72
C ILE A 101 17.37 -14.61 1.87
N TYR A 102 17.23 -15.22 0.70
CA TYR A 102 16.14 -14.99 -0.25
C TYR A 102 15.17 -16.16 -0.25
N ILE A 103 13.90 -15.89 -0.05
CA ILE A 103 12.83 -16.90 0.00
C ILE A 103 11.75 -16.49 -0.99
N ALA A 104 11.43 -17.34 -1.93
CA ALA A 104 10.32 -17.16 -2.87
C ALA A 104 9.84 -18.52 -3.41
N ASP A 105 8.53 -18.67 -3.61
CA ASP A 105 7.91 -19.87 -4.21
C ASP A 105 8.37 -21.20 -3.57
N GLU A 106 8.42 -21.24 -2.24
CA GLU A 106 8.88 -22.41 -1.44
C GLU A 106 10.36 -22.78 -1.66
N LYS A 107 11.11 -21.99 -2.42
CA LYS A 107 12.55 -22.12 -2.59
C LYS A 107 13.30 -21.16 -1.70
N ILE A 108 14.50 -21.56 -1.28
CA ILE A 108 15.35 -20.79 -0.38
C ILE A 108 16.75 -20.71 -0.97
N ALA A 109 17.29 -19.52 -1.08
CA ALA A 109 18.68 -19.31 -1.45
C ALA A 109 19.40 -18.51 -0.39
N ALA A 110 20.69 -18.80 -0.22
CA ALA A 110 21.60 -18.01 0.62
C ALA A 110 22.73 -17.48 -0.25
N VAL A 111 23.00 -16.18 -0.12
CA VAL A 111 24.13 -15.52 -0.78
C VAL A 111 25.15 -15.11 0.27
N SER A 112 26.37 -15.59 0.11
CA SER A 112 27.50 -15.30 1.01
C SER A 112 28.70 -14.80 0.22
N GLY A 113 29.00 -13.51 0.34
CA GLY A 113 30.03 -12.87 -0.48
C GLY A 113 29.64 -12.83 -1.97
N ASP A 114 30.36 -13.56 -2.78
CA ASP A 114 30.15 -13.76 -4.22
C ASP A 114 29.50 -15.12 -4.56
N THR A 115 29.19 -15.91 -3.55
CA THR A 115 28.66 -17.25 -3.73
C THR A 115 27.15 -17.28 -3.46
N VAL A 116 26.38 -17.89 -4.34
CA VAL A 116 24.95 -18.18 -4.17
C VAL A 116 24.73 -19.69 -4.13
N THR A 117 23.90 -20.15 -3.20
CA THR A 117 23.53 -21.58 -3.08
C THR A 117 22.04 -21.70 -2.75
N VAL A 118 21.42 -22.78 -3.23
CA VAL A 118 20.07 -23.17 -2.84
C VAL A 118 20.16 -24.07 -1.62
N ILE A 119 19.33 -23.83 -0.64
CA ILE A 119 19.33 -24.60 0.63
C ILE A 119 17.92 -25.15 0.92
N SER A 120 17.88 -26.23 1.65
CA SER A 120 16.65 -26.84 2.16
C SER A 120 16.12 -26.13 3.40
N ASP A 121 14.83 -26.37 3.75
CA ASP A 121 14.24 -25.85 5.00
C ASP A 121 15.05 -26.24 6.25
N GLY A 122 15.57 -27.46 6.31
CA GLY A 122 16.39 -27.92 7.45
C GLY A 122 17.75 -27.20 7.56
N GLU A 123 18.35 -26.82 6.44
CA GLU A 123 19.57 -26.03 6.39
C GLU A 123 19.27 -24.56 6.75
N LEU A 124 18.16 -24.02 6.28
CA LEU A 124 17.68 -22.71 6.67
C LEU A 124 17.52 -22.63 8.19
N GLU A 125 16.83 -23.60 8.80
CA GLU A 125 16.62 -23.60 10.25
C GLU A 125 17.93 -23.60 11.03
N LYS A 126 18.91 -24.41 10.62
CA LYS A 126 20.25 -24.41 11.21
C LYS A 126 20.96 -23.07 11.03
N LEU A 127 20.90 -22.50 9.82
CA LEU A 127 21.48 -21.21 9.49
C LEU A 127 20.86 -20.10 10.33
N LEU A 128 19.53 -20.09 10.49
CA LEU A 128 18.81 -19.07 11.26
C LEU A 128 19.17 -19.11 12.76
N LYS A 129 19.41 -20.29 13.33
CA LYS A 129 19.81 -20.46 14.75
C LYS A 129 21.25 -20.08 15.04
N ASP A 130 22.14 -20.08 14.04
CA ASP A 130 23.54 -19.75 14.23
C ASP A 130 23.75 -18.25 14.45
N GLY A 131 23.98 -17.84 15.68
CA GLY A 131 24.24 -16.43 16.05
C GLY A 131 25.59 -15.88 15.57
N GLY A 132 26.52 -16.75 15.16
CA GLY A 132 27.84 -16.35 14.63
C GLY A 132 27.75 -15.84 13.18
N ILE A 133 26.74 -16.23 12.43
CA ILE A 133 26.52 -15.78 11.06
C ILE A 133 25.60 -14.56 11.04
N LYS A 134 26.07 -13.45 10.47
CA LYS A 134 25.28 -12.23 10.28
C LYS A 134 24.31 -12.43 9.11
N LYS A 135 23.01 -12.21 9.34
CA LYS A 135 21.99 -12.43 8.33
C LYS A 135 21.33 -11.13 7.91
N ARG A 136 21.08 -11.02 6.60
CA ARG A 136 20.18 -10.04 6.01
C ARG A 136 18.97 -10.80 5.46
N VAL A 137 17.78 -10.38 5.83
CA VAL A 137 16.52 -11.08 5.54
C VAL A 137 15.47 -10.12 4.98
N HIS A 138 14.35 -10.65 4.61
CA HIS A 138 13.15 -9.89 4.32
C HIS A 138 12.06 -10.25 5.33
N ASP A 139 11.34 -9.25 5.86
CA ASP A 139 10.25 -9.42 6.83
C ASP A 139 10.67 -10.21 8.08
N PHE A 140 11.65 -9.66 8.81
CA PHE A 140 12.20 -10.27 10.01
C PHE A 140 11.14 -10.56 11.07
N LYS A 141 10.13 -9.72 11.22
CA LYS A 141 9.03 -9.94 12.17
C LYS A 141 8.33 -11.27 11.93
N ASN A 142 7.88 -11.53 10.69
CA ASN A 142 7.23 -12.79 10.34
C ASN A 142 8.20 -13.98 10.40
N LEU A 143 9.46 -13.76 10.01
CA LEU A 143 10.47 -14.79 10.08
C LEU A 143 10.75 -15.21 11.53
N SER A 144 10.79 -14.26 12.48
CA SER A 144 10.97 -14.53 13.90
C SER A 144 9.80 -15.26 14.55
N ARG A 145 8.58 -15.08 14.04
CA ARG A 145 7.42 -15.88 14.45
C ARG A 145 7.52 -17.33 13.98
N LYS A 146 7.95 -17.54 12.74
CA LYS A 146 8.10 -18.89 12.18
C LYS A 146 9.30 -19.63 12.81
N TYR A 147 10.35 -18.90 13.12
CA TYR A 147 11.60 -19.41 13.70
C TYR A 147 11.97 -18.63 14.97
N PRO A 148 11.38 -18.96 16.13
CA PRO A 148 11.60 -18.18 17.38
C PRO A 148 13.04 -18.10 17.85
N ASP A 149 13.85 -19.14 17.55
CA ASP A 149 15.27 -19.22 17.91
C ASP A 149 16.20 -18.46 16.95
N ILE A 150 15.63 -17.69 16.00
CA ILE A 150 16.43 -16.95 15.02
C ILE A 150 17.40 -16.00 15.71
N ALA A 151 18.68 -16.03 15.30
CA ALA A 151 19.77 -15.24 15.85
C ALA A 151 20.61 -14.61 14.73
N GLY A 152 21.40 -13.59 15.07
CA GLY A 152 22.36 -13.00 14.14
C GLY A 152 21.76 -12.16 13.00
N VAL A 153 20.46 -11.86 12.99
CA VAL A 153 19.86 -10.94 12.01
C VAL A 153 20.40 -9.53 12.24
N ARG A 154 20.89 -8.91 11.17
CA ARG A 154 21.46 -7.56 11.16
C ARG A 154 20.79 -6.61 10.21
N PHE A 155 19.96 -7.13 9.33
CA PHE A 155 19.28 -6.31 8.33
C PHE A 155 17.95 -6.93 7.90
N ASP A 156 16.96 -6.07 7.70
CA ASP A 156 15.65 -6.41 7.15
C ASP A 156 15.35 -5.45 5.99
N THR A 157 15.24 -6.00 4.78
CA THR A 157 15.00 -5.20 3.57
C THR A 157 13.65 -4.50 3.56
N MET A 158 12.62 -5.09 4.19
CA MET A 158 11.29 -4.48 4.27
C MET A 158 11.32 -3.21 5.13
N LEU A 159 11.94 -3.29 6.31
CA LEU A 159 12.08 -2.13 7.20
C LEU A 159 12.99 -1.06 6.59
N ALA A 160 14.11 -1.46 5.97
CA ALA A 160 15.02 -0.54 5.31
C ALA A 160 14.33 0.20 4.17
N ALA A 161 13.61 -0.50 3.30
CA ALA A 161 12.86 0.10 2.20
C ALA A 161 11.75 1.02 2.71
N TYR A 162 11.06 0.66 3.79
CA TYR A 162 10.07 1.54 4.44
C TYR A 162 10.70 2.84 4.93
N LEU A 163 11.85 2.79 5.58
CA LEU A 163 12.54 4.00 6.04
C LEU A 163 13.02 4.87 4.86
N CYS A 164 13.52 4.25 3.78
CA CYS A 164 13.96 4.98 2.60
C CYS A 164 12.80 5.62 1.82
N ASN A 165 11.65 4.94 1.73
CA ASN A 165 10.46 5.41 1.00
C ASN A 165 9.16 5.02 1.72
N PRO A 166 8.72 5.78 2.75
CA PRO A 166 7.52 5.46 3.52
C PRO A 166 6.21 5.61 2.73
N SER A 167 6.27 6.20 1.54
CA SER A 167 5.10 6.41 0.67
C SER A 167 4.86 5.26 -0.30
N ALA A 168 5.74 4.25 -0.34
CA ALA A 168 5.60 3.13 -1.25
C ALA A 168 4.32 2.33 -0.95
N SER A 169 3.65 1.86 -2.01
CA SER A 169 2.39 1.10 -1.87
C SER A 169 2.60 -0.35 -1.44
N SER A 170 3.83 -0.86 -1.53
CA SER A 170 4.21 -2.22 -1.15
C SER A 170 5.71 -2.29 -0.90
N TYR A 171 6.12 -3.20 -0.03
CA TYR A 171 7.52 -3.53 0.27
C TYR A 171 7.79 -5.01 0.01
N ALA A 172 7.07 -5.63 -0.92
CA ALA A 172 7.31 -7.00 -1.33
C ALA A 172 8.72 -7.17 -1.96
N THR A 173 9.28 -8.35 -1.84
CA THR A 173 10.68 -8.63 -2.21
C THR A 173 10.99 -8.35 -3.68
N ASP A 174 10.07 -8.72 -4.57
CA ASP A 174 10.16 -8.45 -6.02
C ASP A 174 10.26 -6.96 -6.33
N ARG A 175 9.45 -6.16 -5.63
CA ARG A 175 9.49 -4.70 -5.76
C ARG A 175 10.78 -4.11 -5.20
N ILE A 176 11.25 -4.58 -4.06
CA ILE A 176 12.52 -4.14 -3.48
C ILE A 176 13.68 -4.44 -4.44
N ILE A 177 13.71 -5.65 -5.00
CA ILE A 177 14.70 -6.01 -6.01
C ILE A 177 14.60 -5.05 -7.21
N ALA A 178 13.40 -4.82 -7.72
CA ALA A 178 13.18 -3.95 -8.86
C ALA A 178 13.58 -2.48 -8.61
N GLU A 179 13.43 -1.97 -7.39
CA GLU A 179 13.72 -0.58 -7.05
C GLU A 179 15.18 -0.35 -6.64
N TYR A 180 15.79 -1.32 -5.92
CA TYR A 180 17.09 -1.12 -5.27
C TYR A 180 18.24 -1.96 -5.83
N ALA A 181 18.00 -2.96 -6.68
CA ALA A 181 19.10 -3.65 -7.33
C ALA A 181 19.74 -2.75 -8.43
N PRO A 182 21.03 -2.39 -8.30
CA PRO A 182 21.60 -1.33 -9.13
C PRO A 182 21.92 -1.76 -10.56
N TYR A 183 22.10 -3.06 -10.80
CA TYR A 183 22.43 -3.64 -12.11
C TYR A 183 22.11 -5.14 -12.14
N GLU A 184 22.08 -5.69 -13.36
CA GLU A 184 21.98 -7.13 -13.58
C GLU A 184 23.29 -7.81 -13.21
N PRO A 185 23.28 -8.83 -12.32
CA PRO A 185 24.48 -9.55 -11.92
C PRO A 185 25.01 -10.46 -13.04
N GLU A 186 26.31 -10.60 -13.10
CA GLU A 186 26.96 -11.69 -13.83
C GLU A 186 27.05 -12.91 -12.91
N ILE A 187 26.59 -14.08 -13.38
CA ILE A 187 26.55 -15.30 -12.58
C ILE A 187 27.26 -16.42 -13.33
N GLU A 188 28.30 -16.99 -12.71
CA GLU A 188 28.98 -18.17 -13.21
C GLU A 188 28.27 -19.44 -12.74
N GLY A 189 27.99 -20.37 -13.65
CA GLY A 189 27.33 -21.64 -13.37
C GLY A 189 25.91 -21.74 -13.96
N GLU A 190 25.21 -22.81 -13.60
CA GLU A 190 23.83 -23.04 -14.02
C GLU A 190 22.90 -22.13 -13.23
N THR A 191 22.13 -21.28 -13.94
CA THR A 191 21.29 -20.26 -13.30
C THR A 191 19.87 -20.28 -13.84
N ASP A 192 18.92 -20.20 -12.92
CA ASP A 192 17.52 -19.92 -13.21
C ASP A 192 17.14 -18.49 -12.73
N GLU A 193 15.87 -18.08 -12.97
CA GLU A 193 15.36 -16.79 -12.54
C GLU A 193 15.39 -16.64 -11.00
N PHE A 194 15.24 -17.74 -10.25
CA PHE A 194 15.27 -17.73 -8.80
C PHE A 194 16.66 -17.39 -8.25
N ILE A 195 17.72 -18.05 -8.78
CA ILE A 195 19.11 -17.78 -8.40
C ILE A 195 19.50 -16.35 -8.77
N LYS A 196 19.09 -15.88 -9.95
CA LYS A 196 19.29 -14.50 -10.36
C LYS A 196 18.65 -13.51 -9.38
N ASN A 197 17.40 -13.75 -8.98
CA ASN A 197 16.70 -12.91 -8.01
C ASN A 197 17.35 -12.94 -6.62
N ALA A 198 17.93 -14.05 -6.19
CA ALA A 198 18.71 -14.12 -4.95
C ALA A 198 19.97 -13.22 -5.00
N CYS A 199 20.68 -13.22 -6.13
CA CYS A 199 21.81 -12.31 -6.33
C CYS A 199 21.37 -10.84 -6.37
N LEU A 200 20.27 -10.52 -7.07
CA LEU A 200 19.68 -9.17 -7.09
C LEU A 200 19.22 -8.72 -5.70
N PHE A 201 18.67 -9.63 -4.89
CA PHE A 201 18.31 -9.36 -3.51
C PHE A 201 19.54 -8.97 -2.68
N SER A 202 20.67 -9.68 -2.83
CA SER A 202 21.92 -9.31 -2.16
C SER A 202 22.41 -7.93 -2.54
N LEU A 203 22.34 -7.57 -3.83
CA LEU A 203 22.68 -6.23 -4.32
C LEU A 203 21.72 -5.15 -3.80
N ALA A 204 20.43 -5.44 -3.72
CA ALA A 204 19.44 -4.53 -3.14
C ALA A 204 19.70 -4.29 -1.64
N CYS A 205 20.12 -5.31 -0.89
CA CYS A 205 20.55 -5.16 0.50
C CYS A 205 21.72 -4.17 0.63
N ASP A 206 22.73 -4.29 -0.24
CA ASP A 206 23.90 -3.40 -0.21
C ASP A 206 23.49 -1.94 -0.52
N THR A 207 22.60 -1.76 -1.50
CA THR A 207 22.06 -0.43 -1.85
C THR A 207 21.26 0.18 -0.71
N LEU A 208 20.35 -0.58 -0.11
CA LEU A 208 19.53 -0.10 1.01
C LEU A 208 20.36 0.25 2.24
N GLU A 209 21.40 -0.54 2.58
CA GLU A 209 22.33 -0.19 3.67
C GLU A 209 22.98 1.17 3.40
N ASN A 210 23.48 1.41 2.18
CA ASN A 210 24.08 2.68 1.78
C ASN A 210 23.09 3.85 1.81
N GLU A 211 21.85 3.64 1.39
CA GLU A 211 20.81 4.68 1.44
C GLU A 211 20.43 5.06 2.88
N LEU A 212 20.32 4.09 3.80
CA LEU A 212 20.10 4.37 5.22
C LEU A 212 21.24 5.20 5.84
N GLU A 213 22.48 4.95 5.43
CA GLU A 213 23.64 5.75 5.88
C GLU A 213 23.60 7.17 5.31
N LYS A 214 23.39 7.33 4.00
CA LYS A 214 23.29 8.63 3.33
C LYS A 214 22.16 9.50 3.87
N THR A 215 21.02 8.90 4.20
CA THR A 215 19.86 9.60 4.76
C THR A 215 19.96 9.81 6.28
N GLY A 216 21.00 9.28 6.93
CA GLY A 216 21.20 9.35 8.38
C GLY A 216 20.21 8.52 9.19
N GLN A 217 19.53 7.56 8.58
CA GLN A 217 18.51 6.72 9.22
C GLN A 217 19.06 5.40 9.76
N LYS A 218 20.35 5.11 9.52
CA LYS A 218 20.98 3.85 9.97
C LYS A 218 20.85 3.63 11.48
N LYS A 219 21.00 4.71 12.26
CA LYS A 219 20.86 4.62 13.73
C LYS A 219 19.42 4.28 14.14
N LEU A 220 18.41 4.89 13.52
CA LEU A 220 17.00 4.57 13.76
C LEU A 220 16.73 3.10 13.43
N PHE A 221 17.22 2.63 12.29
CA PHE A 221 17.10 1.25 11.87
C PHE A 221 17.72 0.26 12.86
N ASP A 222 18.99 0.48 13.25
CA ASP A 222 19.74 -0.47 14.08
C ASP A 222 19.29 -0.49 15.55
N GLU A 223 18.94 0.68 16.12
CA GLU A 223 18.65 0.81 17.55
C GLU A 223 17.16 0.67 17.88
N ILE A 224 16.26 0.92 16.91
CA ILE A 224 14.83 0.92 17.16
C ILE A 224 14.09 -0.06 16.25
N GLU A 225 14.11 0.11 14.94
CA GLU A 225 13.22 -0.62 14.03
C GLU A 225 13.52 -2.12 13.99
N LEU A 226 14.78 -2.50 13.83
CA LEU A 226 15.17 -3.91 13.75
C LEU A 226 14.95 -4.66 15.09
N PRO A 227 15.34 -4.12 16.26
CA PRO A 227 15.01 -4.72 17.55
C PRO A 227 13.51 -4.80 17.81
N LEU A 228 12.74 -3.76 17.44
CA LEU A 228 11.30 -3.69 17.62
C LEU A 228 10.59 -4.77 16.80
N ALA A 229 11.04 -5.06 15.58
CA ALA A 229 10.47 -6.12 14.75
C ALA A 229 10.51 -7.48 15.46
N ARG A 230 11.59 -7.78 16.15
CA ARG A 230 11.71 -9.00 16.97
C ARG A 230 10.70 -9.00 18.11
N VAL A 231 10.63 -7.91 18.88
CA VAL A 231 9.70 -7.80 20.02
C VAL A 231 8.26 -7.95 19.56
N LEU A 232 7.89 -7.31 18.45
CA LEU A 232 6.55 -7.44 17.88
C LEU A 232 6.25 -8.87 17.40
N GLY A 233 7.22 -9.56 16.80
CA GLY A 233 7.10 -10.97 16.45
C GLY A 233 6.88 -11.88 17.66
N GLU A 234 7.60 -11.66 18.74
CA GLU A 234 7.46 -12.39 20.02
C GLU A 234 6.10 -12.09 20.67
N MET A 235 5.62 -10.83 20.64
CA MET A 235 4.29 -10.45 21.13
C MET A 235 3.18 -11.13 20.34
N GLU A 236 3.29 -11.16 19.01
CA GLU A 236 2.31 -11.84 18.13
C GLU A 236 2.31 -13.36 18.36
N LEU A 237 3.47 -13.96 18.65
CA LEU A 237 3.59 -15.39 18.97
C LEU A 237 2.98 -15.71 20.34
N CYS A 238 3.19 -14.84 21.33
CA CYS A 238 2.60 -14.98 22.68
C CYS A 238 1.07 -14.83 22.64
N GLY A 239 0.58 -13.85 21.89
CA GLY A 239 -0.83 -13.55 21.77
C GLY A 239 -1.50 -13.09 23.06
N PHE A 240 -2.82 -13.00 23.01
CA PHE A 240 -3.70 -12.71 24.15
C PHE A 240 -4.71 -13.82 24.35
N SER A 241 -5.04 -14.10 25.60
CA SER A 241 -6.21 -14.92 25.91
C SER A 241 -7.47 -14.13 25.60
N ALA A 242 -8.32 -14.64 24.71
CA ALA A 242 -9.59 -14.02 24.36
C ALA A 242 -10.77 -14.91 24.79
N ASP A 243 -11.79 -14.31 25.42
CA ASP A 243 -13.04 -15.00 25.73
C ASP A 243 -13.95 -15.01 24.49
N VAL A 244 -13.76 -16.03 23.66
CA VAL A 244 -14.56 -16.23 22.43
C VAL A 244 -16.05 -16.34 22.72
N ASN A 245 -16.43 -16.97 23.81
CA ASN A 245 -17.84 -17.15 24.18
C ASN A 245 -18.47 -15.82 24.63
N GLY A 246 -17.71 -15.02 25.38
CA GLY A 246 -18.09 -13.66 25.75
C GLY A 246 -18.26 -12.75 24.53
N LEU A 247 -17.34 -12.81 23.55
CA LEU A 247 -17.45 -12.06 22.30
C LEU A 247 -18.68 -12.47 21.48
N LYS A 248 -18.98 -13.76 21.38
CA LYS A 248 -20.19 -14.27 20.69
C LYS A 248 -21.47 -13.82 21.38
N ALA A 249 -21.50 -13.88 22.71
CA ALA A 249 -22.66 -13.43 23.49
C ALA A 249 -22.87 -11.92 23.30
N LEU A 250 -21.81 -11.12 23.38
CA LEU A 250 -21.85 -9.68 23.12
C LEU A 250 -22.32 -9.36 21.69
N SER A 251 -21.82 -10.07 20.68
CA SER A 251 -22.27 -9.91 19.29
C SER A 251 -23.76 -10.16 19.14
N SER A 252 -24.30 -11.23 19.76
CA SER A 252 -25.73 -11.56 19.74
C SER A 252 -26.58 -10.52 20.45
N GLU A 253 -26.13 -10.02 21.60
CA GLU A 253 -26.84 -8.96 22.34
C GLU A 253 -26.89 -7.67 21.50
N LEU A 254 -25.75 -7.26 20.94
CA LEU A 254 -25.66 -6.09 20.08
C LEU A 254 -26.57 -6.22 18.84
N ASP A 255 -26.61 -7.40 18.21
CA ASP A 255 -27.46 -7.67 17.05
C ASP A 255 -28.96 -7.48 17.40
N THR A 256 -29.38 -7.97 18.55
CA THR A 256 -30.76 -7.80 19.03
C THR A 256 -31.11 -6.32 19.23
N ARG A 257 -30.21 -5.56 19.86
CA ARG A 257 -30.39 -4.12 20.10
C ARG A 257 -30.37 -3.30 18.81
N ILE A 258 -29.49 -3.65 17.88
CA ILE A 258 -29.39 -3.01 16.56
C ILE A 258 -30.69 -3.21 15.79
N LYS A 259 -31.23 -4.43 15.74
CA LYS A 259 -32.51 -4.73 15.08
C LYS A 259 -33.69 -3.98 15.69
N SER A 260 -33.71 -3.82 17.01
CA SER A 260 -34.76 -3.00 17.68
C SER A 260 -34.66 -1.53 17.22
N LEU A 261 -33.42 -0.95 17.21
CA LEU A 261 -33.21 0.43 16.76
C LEU A 261 -33.56 0.61 15.28
N GLU A 262 -33.24 -0.36 14.42
CA GLU A 262 -33.64 -0.33 13.00
C GLU A 262 -35.16 -0.24 12.86
N SER A 263 -35.90 -1.11 13.55
CA SER A 263 -37.36 -1.11 13.51
C SER A 263 -37.95 0.22 14.00
N GLU A 264 -37.42 0.78 15.09
CA GLU A 264 -37.86 2.07 15.62
C GLU A 264 -37.58 3.22 14.65
N ILE A 265 -36.39 3.23 14.03
CA ILE A 265 -36.03 4.24 13.03
C ILE A 265 -36.94 4.13 11.82
N TYR A 266 -37.19 2.92 11.30
CA TYR A 266 -38.09 2.71 10.15
C TYR A 266 -39.52 3.14 10.44
N SER A 267 -40.00 2.84 11.68
CA SER A 267 -41.31 3.31 12.10
C SER A 267 -41.42 4.83 12.10
N LEU A 268 -40.39 5.53 12.57
CA LEU A 268 -40.38 7.00 12.61
C LEU A 268 -40.23 7.64 11.22
N VAL A 269 -39.50 7.00 10.32
CA VAL A 269 -39.29 7.48 8.93
C VAL A 269 -40.45 7.08 8.02
N GLY A 270 -41.11 5.96 8.32
CA GLY A 270 -42.28 5.44 7.59
C GLY A 270 -41.94 4.46 6.47
N TYR A 271 -40.68 4.06 6.29
CA TYR A 271 -40.24 3.04 5.33
C TYR A 271 -38.88 2.46 5.69
N GLU A 272 -38.57 1.29 5.16
CA GLU A 272 -37.27 0.62 5.32
C GLU A 272 -36.25 1.11 4.27
N PHE A 273 -35.00 1.29 4.70
CA PHE A 273 -33.89 1.69 3.82
C PHE A 273 -32.55 1.26 4.45
N ASN A 274 -31.48 1.29 3.69
CA ASN A 274 -30.16 0.95 4.21
C ASN A 274 -29.58 2.09 5.06
N LEU A 275 -29.60 1.92 6.40
CA LEU A 275 -29.06 2.86 7.39
C LEU A 275 -27.55 3.12 7.24
N ASN A 276 -26.82 2.16 6.65
CA ASN A 276 -25.39 2.28 6.37
C ASN A 276 -25.09 2.98 5.02
N SER A 277 -26.12 3.29 4.23
CA SER A 277 -25.96 4.05 2.99
C SER A 277 -26.11 5.57 3.23
N PRO A 278 -25.03 6.38 3.15
CA PRO A 278 -25.13 7.82 3.36
C PRO A 278 -26.14 8.50 2.42
N LYS A 279 -26.29 7.97 1.19
CA LYS A 279 -27.21 8.50 0.21
C LYS A 279 -28.68 8.27 0.61
N GLN A 280 -29.04 7.02 0.97
CA GLN A 280 -30.39 6.68 1.38
C GLN A 280 -30.77 7.36 2.71
N LEU A 281 -29.84 7.39 3.65
CA LEU A 281 -30.01 8.09 4.91
C LEU A 281 -30.20 9.59 4.71
N GLY A 282 -29.45 10.20 3.79
CA GLY A 282 -29.63 11.61 3.45
C GLY A 282 -31.02 11.93 2.93
N VAL A 283 -31.58 11.07 2.04
CA VAL A 283 -32.95 11.19 1.56
C VAL A 283 -33.96 11.05 2.70
N ALA A 284 -33.78 10.05 3.56
CA ALA A 284 -34.65 9.82 4.71
C ALA A 284 -34.72 11.02 5.65
N LEU A 285 -33.56 11.58 6.04
CA LEU A 285 -33.50 12.69 7.00
C LEU A 285 -33.89 14.04 6.40
N PHE A 286 -33.39 14.39 5.23
CA PHE A 286 -33.51 15.73 4.69
C PHE A 286 -34.69 15.93 3.72
N GLU A 287 -35.10 14.87 3.03
CA GLU A 287 -36.23 14.96 2.08
C GLU A 287 -37.51 14.43 2.70
N LYS A 288 -37.46 13.28 3.40
CA LYS A 288 -38.67 12.67 3.97
C LYS A 288 -39.07 13.30 5.31
N LEU A 289 -38.12 13.44 6.24
CA LEU A 289 -38.37 14.04 7.56
C LEU A 289 -38.24 15.57 7.53
N GLY A 290 -37.75 16.18 6.44
CA GLY A 290 -37.67 17.64 6.25
C GLY A 290 -36.67 18.33 7.19
N LEU A 291 -35.67 17.63 7.72
CA LEU A 291 -34.67 18.20 8.60
C LEU A 291 -33.78 19.25 7.90
N PRO A 292 -33.27 20.26 8.62
CA PRO A 292 -32.46 21.32 8.02
C PRO A 292 -31.10 20.78 7.55
N ALA A 293 -30.81 20.85 6.24
CA ALA A 293 -29.54 20.41 5.66
C ALA A 293 -28.48 21.52 5.77
N LYS A 294 -27.52 21.37 6.70
CA LYS A 294 -26.43 22.35 6.92
C LYS A 294 -25.28 22.25 5.89
N LYS A 295 -25.03 21.07 5.32
CA LYS A 295 -23.94 20.85 4.33
C LYS A 295 -24.39 19.90 3.23
N LYS A 296 -24.17 20.30 1.96
CA LYS A 296 -24.25 19.41 0.79
C LYS A 296 -22.85 19.06 0.33
N THR A 297 -22.64 17.80 -0.01
CA THR A 297 -21.41 17.31 -0.65
C THR A 297 -21.63 17.15 -2.16
N LYS A 298 -20.56 16.91 -2.94
CA LYS A 298 -20.69 16.63 -4.39
C LYS A 298 -21.59 15.42 -4.70
N SER A 299 -21.74 14.51 -3.73
CA SER A 299 -22.53 13.26 -3.87
C SER A 299 -23.89 13.29 -3.14
N GLY A 300 -24.30 14.42 -2.57
CA GLY A 300 -25.58 14.55 -1.86
C GLY A 300 -25.47 15.20 -0.48
N TYR A 301 -26.34 14.80 0.45
CA TYR A 301 -26.35 15.31 1.80
C TYR A 301 -25.24 14.69 2.67
N SER A 302 -24.60 15.53 3.51
CA SER A 302 -23.67 15.01 4.51
C SER A 302 -24.43 14.42 5.70
N THR A 303 -24.13 13.17 6.03
CA THR A 303 -24.69 12.47 7.19
C THR A 303 -23.62 12.08 8.21
N GLY A 304 -22.50 12.82 8.26
CA GLY A 304 -21.42 12.59 9.23
C GLY A 304 -21.88 12.78 10.67
N ALA A 305 -21.11 12.25 11.63
CA ALA A 305 -21.44 12.30 13.06
C ALA A 305 -21.70 13.73 13.56
N GLU A 306 -20.85 14.68 13.17
CA GLU A 306 -20.98 16.11 13.53
C GLU A 306 -22.33 16.72 13.06
N VAL A 307 -22.77 16.32 11.84
CA VAL A 307 -24.04 16.81 11.28
C VAL A 307 -25.22 16.23 12.05
N LEU A 308 -25.17 14.92 12.37
CA LEU A 308 -26.21 14.24 13.11
C LEU A 308 -26.29 14.71 14.57
N GLU A 309 -25.16 14.93 15.25
CA GLU A 309 -25.15 15.51 16.59
C GLU A 309 -25.80 16.91 16.61
N GLY A 310 -25.55 17.71 15.58
CA GLY A 310 -26.20 19.02 15.45
C GLY A 310 -27.71 18.97 15.18
N LEU A 311 -28.25 17.80 14.81
CA LEU A 311 -29.69 17.56 14.54
C LEU A 311 -30.37 16.71 15.62
N LYS A 312 -29.65 16.33 16.68
CA LYS A 312 -30.11 15.40 17.71
C LYS A 312 -31.43 15.81 18.38
N ASN A 313 -31.65 17.11 18.54
CA ASN A 313 -32.84 17.64 19.18
C ASN A 313 -33.99 17.96 18.20
N GLU A 314 -33.73 17.87 16.89
CA GLU A 314 -34.71 18.21 15.86
C GLU A 314 -35.73 17.06 15.62
N HIS A 315 -35.29 15.80 15.77
CA HIS A 315 -36.16 14.64 15.55
C HIS A 315 -35.67 13.39 16.31
N PRO A 316 -36.56 12.60 16.96
CA PRO A 316 -36.17 11.40 17.71
C PRO A 316 -35.37 10.36 16.92
N ALA A 317 -35.66 10.18 15.63
CA ALA A 317 -34.93 9.27 14.75
C ALA A 317 -33.42 9.56 14.68
N VAL A 318 -32.99 10.82 14.87
CA VAL A 318 -31.58 11.18 14.83
C VAL A 318 -30.83 10.63 16.04
N SER A 319 -31.43 10.71 17.23
CA SER A 319 -30.84 10.13 18.46
C SER A 319 -30.74 8.62 18.36
N LEU A 320 -31.76 7.95 17.82
CA LEU A 320 -31.75 6.50 17.58
C LEU A 320 -30.69 6.12 16.54
N LEU A 321 -30.54 6.89 15.48
CA LEU A 321 -29.52 6.68 14.44
C LEU A 321 -28.09 6.82 14.98
N LEU A 322 -27.83 7.80 15.85
CA LEU A 322 -26.53 7.94 16.51
C LEU A 322 -26.22 6.71 17.37
N ASN A 323 -27.19 6.23 18.14
CA ASN A 323 -27.07 5.03 18.95
C ASN A 323 -26.88 3.78 18.07
N TYR A 324 -27.66 3.64 17.00
CA TYR A 324 -27.50 2.57 16.01
C TYR A 324 -26.07 2.51 15.46
N ARG A 325 -25.53 3.63 15.01
CA ARG A 325 -24.16 3.69 14.48
C ARG A 325 -23.11 3.32 15.52
N GLN A 326 -23.28 3.75 16.75
CA GLN A 326 -22.38 3.39 17.84
C GLN A 326 -22.38 1.88 18.08
N LEU A 327 -23.56 1.27 18.21
CA LEU A 327 -23.68 -0.17 18.44
C LEU A 327 -23.24 -1.00 17.22
N ALA A 328 -23.57 -0.57 16.01
CA ALA A 328 -23.15 -1.22 14.78
C ALA A 328 -21.61 -1.21 14.62
N LYS A 329 -20.95 -0.10 14.96
CA LYS A 329 -19.48 -0.03 14.98
C LYS A 329 -18.89 -0.91 16.08
N LEU A 330 -19.47 -0.90 17.28
CA LEU A 330 -19.03 -1.75 18.39
C LEU A 330 -19.12 -3.22 18.02
N LYS A 331 -20.24 -3.64 17.41
CA LYS A 331 -20.43 -5.00 16.91
C LYS A 331 -19.41 -5.36 15.84
N SER A 332 -19.37 -4.62 14.73
CA SER A 332 -18.54 -4.97 13.57
C SER A 332 -17.05 -4.92 13.85
N THR A 333 -16.58 -3.92 14.62
CA THR A 333 -15.14 -3.71 14.83
C THR A 333 -14.60 -4.54 15.99
N TYR A 334 -15.36 -4.65 17.07
CA TYR A 334 -14.87 -5.30 18.30
C TYR A 334 -15.47 -6.68 18.51
N ALA A 335 -16.81 -6.81 18.52
CA ALA A 335 -17.41 -8.12 18.80
C ALA A 335 -17.15 -9.14 17.68
N ASP A 336 -17.39 -8.78 16.43
CA ASP A 336 -17.19 -9.66 15.29
C ASP A 336 -15.72 -9.63 14.79
N GLY A 337 -15.14 -8.44 14.62
CA GLY A 337 -13.79 -8.28 14.08
C GLY A 337 -12.69 -8.91 14.95
N LEU A 338 -12.82 -8.90 16.29
CA LEU A 338 -11.86 -9.60 17.15
C LEU A 338 -11.96 -11.12 17.02
N GLN A 339 -13.15 -11.67 16.72
CA GLN A 339 -13.29 -13.11 16.50
C GLN A 339 -12.57 -13.60 15.23
N GLU A 340 -12.42 -12.73 14.23
CA GLU A 340 -11.65 -13.05 12.99
C GLU A 340 -10.13 -13.06 13.22
N CYS A 341 -9.66 -12.48 14.33
CA CYS A 341 -8.25 -12.45 14.69
C CYS A 341 -7.80 -13.63 15.56
N ILE A 342 -8.72 -14.50 15.99
CA ILE A 342 -8.50 -15.66 16.86
C ILE A 342 -8.40 -16.93 16.02
#